data_721689b2969f046d4f1cef1b8352ffd1
#
_entry.id   721689b2969f046d4f1cef1b8352ffd1
#
_cell.length_a   1.000
_cell.length_b   1.000
_cell.length_c   1.000
_cell.angle_alpha   90.00
_cell.angle_beta   90.00
_cell.angle_gamma   90.00
#
_symmetry.space_group_name_H-M   'P 1'
#
loop_
_entity.id
_entity.type
_entity.pdbx_description
1 polymer ?
#
loop_
_entity_poly.entity_id
_entity_poly.type
_entity_poly.pdbx_seq_one_letter_code
_entity_poly.pdbx_strand_id
1 'polypeptide(L)'
;MSGSTDLEGNPVGSGGSQPIEEHRFLIGELDSWILGIVENGWDRVSRKAQAEGVRAIREHILERLTGIGATEHHVSVGFSSVERQLPSSSDPASWGHEELRFLSSAIRKSMFPISVAANKADKVEHFGPELEAEVESNGGTIVFTSAEAELALRRASSSGLISYQLGDSEFELTTEGEEKLSDKQRAALSSISTTLSSWEGGGLVGLLSEVVFGQLSRIVAYPVQDETHWVDGDGKTLPDAILIQRGTTAKGLAFEVHSDLGEGFIRAIDARSGRVIGADHELVDEDVVSIQAKT
;
A
#
# COMPACT_ATOMS: atom_id res chain seq x y z
N MET A 1 -17.97 -0.35 6.66
CA MET A 1 -18.73 0.51 5.73
C MET A 1 -20.17 0.03 5.47
N SER A 2 -20.80 -0.65 6.40
CA SER A 2 -22.20 -1.09 6.25
C SER A 2 -23.22 -0.06 6.79
N GLY A 3 -22.77 1.10 7.27
CA GLY A 3 -23.62 2.09 7.93
C GLY A 3 -24.31 1.59 9.20
N SER A 4 -23.74 0.57 9.86
CA SER A 4 -24.31 0.01 11.10
C SER A 4 -23.86 0.73 12.37
N THR A 5 -22.91 1.66 12.23
CA THR A 5 -22.38 2.50 13.31
C THR A 5 -22.39 3.96 12.87
N ASP A 6 -22.44 4.89 13.84
CA ASP A 6 -22.12 6.30 13.60
C ASP A 6 -20.60 6.52 13.47
N LEU A 7 -20.19 7.78 13.25
CA LEU A 7 -18.78 8.15 13.13
C LEU A 7 -17.98 7.92 14.42
N GLU A 8 -18.64 7.83 15.56
CA GLU A 8 -18.05 7.58 16.88
C GLU A 8 -18.00 6.07 17.20
N GLY A 9 -18.52 5.22 16.31
CA GLY A 9 -18.52 3.75 16.45
C GLY A 9 -19.70 3.19 17.24
N ASN A 10 -20.70 3.99 17.62
CA ASN A 10 -21.88 3.50 18.32
C ASN A 10 -22.84 2.78 17.36
N PRO A 11 -23.46 1.68 17.75
CA PRO A 11 -24.46 0.97 16.93
C PRO A 11 -25.70 1.86 16.71
N VAL A 12 -26.06 2.11 15.46
CA VAL A 12 -27.20 2.96 15.07
C VAL A 12 -28.19 2.26 14.14
N GLY A 13 -27.98 0.99 13.84
CA GLY A 13 -28.78 0.25 12.87
C GLY A 13 -28.30 0.48 11.42
N SER A 14 -29.10 0.11 10.44
CA SER A 14 -28.75 0.33 9.02
C SER A 14 -28.91 1.79 8.61
N GLY A 15 -27.89 2.36 7.97
CA GLY A 15 -27.92 3.73 7.43
C GLY A 15 -27.45 4.82 8.40
N GLY A 16 -26.68 4.48 9.43
CA GLY A 16 -26.18 5.45 10.42
C GLY A 16 -25.05 6.35 9.91
N SER A 17 -24.24 5.89 8.95
CA SER A 17 -23.25 6.69 8.24
C SER A 17 -23.11 6.22 6.80
N GLN A 18 -22.67 7.10 5.92
CA GLN A 18 -22.32 6.74 4.56
C GLN A 18 -20.81 6.44 4.48
N PRO A 19 -20.38 5.45 3.67
CA PRO A 19 -18.96 5.10 3.55
C PRO A 19 -18.07 6.29 3.19
N ILE A 20 -18.54 7.20 2.35
CA ILE A 20 -17.80 8.41 1.97
C ILE A 20 -17.62 9.38 3.15
N GLU A 21 -18.60 9.48 4.05
CA GLU A 21 -18.53 10.33 5.25
C GLU A 21 -17.50 9.75 6.24
N GLU A 22 -17.49 8.43 6.42
CA GLU A 22 -16.49 7.73 7.25
C GLU A 22 -15.08 7.95 6.71
N HIS A 23 -14.89 7.88 5.39
CA HIS A 23 -13.60 8.14 4.75
C HIS A 23 -13.17 9.60 4.95
N ARG A 24 -14.06 10.57 4.69
CA ARG A 24 -13.78 12.00 4.88
C ARG A 24 -13.46 12.35 6.32
N PHE A 25 -14.16 11.73 7.26
CA PHE A 25 -13.87 11.90 8.68
C PHE A 25 -12.45 11.45 9.01
N LEU A 26 -12.05 10.25 8.62
CA LEU A 26 -10.70 9.74 8.85
C LEU A 26 -9.62 10.61 8.21
N ILE A 27 -9.82 11.03 6.96
CA ILE A 27 -8.91 11.92 6.25
C ILE A 27 -8.78 13.26 7.00
N GLY A 28 -9.90 13.84 7.43
CA GLY A 28 -9.93 15.10 8.17
C GLY A 28 -9.20 15.04 9.50
N GLU A 29 -9.34 13.93 10.25
CA GLU A 29 -8.61 13.71 11.49
C GLU A 29 -7.08 13.64 11.27
N LEU A 30 -6.64 12.92 10.24
CA LEU A 30 -5.23 12.81 9.91
C LEU A 30 -4.64 14.13 9.39
N ASP A 31 -5.38 14.85 8.56
CA ASP A 31 -4.98 16.18 8.09
C ASP A 31 -4.86 17.16 9.26
N SER A 32 -5.81 17.13 10.19
CA SER A 32 -5.78 17.97 11.40
C SER A 32 -4.62 17.61 12.33
N TRP A 33 -4.32 16.33 12.45
CA TRP A 33 -3.19 15.88 13.25
C TRP A 33 -1.85 16.39 12.70
N ILE A 34 -1.61 16.25 11.39
CA ILE A 34 -0.39 16.76 10.76
C ILE A 34 -0.33 18.27 10.81
N LEU A 35 -1.45 18.96 10.57
CA LEU A 35 -1.55 20.41 10.71
C LEU A 35 -1.11 20.87 12.10
N GLY A 36 -1.60 20.25 13.17
CA GLY A 36 -1.21 20.56 14.52
C GLY A 36 0.30 20.41 14.79
N ILE A 37 0.95 19.42 14.15
CA ILE A 37 2.41 19.26 14.22
C ILE A 37 3.13 20.41 13.50
N VAL A 38 2.66 20.79 12.30
CA VAL A 38 3.25 21.84 11.47
C VAL A 38 3.06 23.22 12.09
N GLU A 39 1.88 23.50 12.63
CA GLU A 39 1.57 24.79 13.29
C GLU A 39 2.39 25.03 14.55
N ASN A 40 2.84 23.97 15.20
CA ASN A 40 3.61 24.09 16.41
C ASN A 40 4.95 24.82 16.17
N GLY A 41 5.05 26.04 16.64
CA GLY A 41 6.21 26.91 16.46
C GLY A 41 6.23 27.70 15.15
N TRP A 42 5.13 27.71 14.39
CA TRP A 42 5.03 28.39 13.10
C TRP A 42 5.38 29.89 13.17
N ASP A 43 4.83 30.62 14.12
CA ASP A 43 5.12 32.06 14.31
C ASP A 43 6.61 32.36 14.51
N ARG A 44 7.34 31.44 15.09
CA ARG A 44 8.77 31.59 15.32
C ARG A 44 9.55 31.35 14.01
N VAL A 45 9.20 30.29 13.29
CA VAL A 45 9.92 29.95 12.05
C VAL A 45 9.56 30.89 10.91
N SER A 46 8.31 31.38 10.81
CA SER A 46 7.91 32.36 9.80
C SER A 46 8.69 33.69 9.96
N ARG A 47 8.87 34.16 11.20
CA ARG A 47 9.73 35.34 11.48
C ARG A 47 11.21 35.08 11.15
N LYS A 48 11.72 33.89 11.43
CA LYS A 48 13.08 33.50 11.06
C LYS A 48 13.25 33.46 9.55
N ALA A 49 12.25 32.96 8.82
CA ALA A 49 12.27 32.88 7.37
C ALA A 49 12.27 34.23 6.68
N GLN A 50 11.74 35.29 7.28
CA GLN A 50 11.87 36.67 6.76
C GLN A 50 13.34 37.13 6.66
N ALA A 51 14.21 36.58 7.51
CA ALA A 51 15.63 36.89 7.52
C ALA A 51 16.49 35.86 6.77
N GLU A 52 16.16 34.58 6.88
CA GLU A 52 16.95 33.44 6.38
C GLU A 52 16.39 32.80 5.09
N GLY A 53 15.17 33.21 4.68
CA GLY A 53 14.50 32.66 3.50
C GLY A 53 13.72 31.38 3.76
N VAL A 54 13.03 30.90 2.72
CA VAL A 54 12.11 29.76 2.73
C VAL A 54 12.75 28.46 3.21
N ARG A 55 14.06 28.33 3.08
CA ARG A 55 14.80 27.15 3.55
C ARG A 55 14.56 26.85 5.02
N ALA A 56 14.52 27.87 5.86
CA ALA A 56 14.27 27.71 7.30
C ALA A 56 12.90 27.07 7.59
N ILE A 57 11.89 27.39 6.78
CA ILE A 57 10.55 26.79 6.89
C ILE A 57 10.58 25.31 6.48
N ARG A 58 11.22 24.98 5.36
CA ARG A 58 11.32 23.59 4.88
C ARG A 58 12.05 22.71 5.89
N GLU A 59 13.16 23.17 6.44
CA GLU A 59 13.92 22.48 7.48
C GLU A 59 13.08 22.27 8.75
N HIS A 60 12.33 23.28 9.18
CA HIS A 60 11.44 23.17 10.34
C HIS A 60 10.34 22.12 10.15
N ILE A 61 9.66 22.12 9.00
CA ILE A 61 8.61 21.15 8.70
C ILE A 61 9.20 19.74 8.65
N LEU A 62 10.33 19.57 7.99
CA LEU A 62 11.01 18.28 7.90
C LEU A 62 11.39 17.76 9.30
N GLU A 63 12.03 18.61 10.13
CA GLU A 63 12.39 18.24 11.51
C GLU A 63 11.20 17.78 12.32
N ARG A 64 10.06 18.48 12.21
CA ARG A 64 8.83 18.16 12.93
C ARG A 64 8.18 16.84 12.48
N LEU A 65 8.25 16.55 11.20
CA LEU A 65 7.57 15.41 10.61
C LEU A 65 8.50 14.19 10.40
N THR A 66 9.83 14.34 10.59
CA THR A 66 10.79 13.21 10.44
C THR A 66 10.44 12.05 11.37
N GLY A 67 9.99 12.32 12.60
CA GLY A 67 9.59 11.28 13.55
C GLY A 67 8.43 10.40 13.09
N ILE A 68 7.65 10.84 12.11
CA ILE A 68 6.57 10.08 11.48
C ILE A 68 6.90 9.64 10.05
N GLY A 69 8.16 9.76 9.63
CA GLY A 69 8.65 9.25 8.35
C GLY A 69 8.66 10.24 7.18
N ALA A 70 8.49 11.55 7.43
CA ALA A 70 8.60 12.54 6.37
C ALA A 70 10.03 12.63 5.81
N THR A 71 10.10 12.86 4.50
CA THR A 71 11.34 13.12 3.76
C THR A 71 11.27 14.48 3.08
N GLU A 72 12.41 14.97 2.58
CA GLU A 72 12.47 16.21 1.77
C GLU A 72 11.52 16.16 0.56
N HIS A 73 11.32 14.98 -0.01
CA HIS A 73 10.36 14.78 -1.11
C HIS A 73 8.94 15.15 -0.68
N HIS A 74 8.47 14.63 0.46
CA HIS A 74 7.11 14.89 0.96
C HIS A 74 6.90 16.39 1.26
N VAL A 75 7.88 17.03 1.85
CA VAL A 75 7.86 18.50 2.09
C VAL A 75 7.80 19.25 0.76
N SER A 76 8.60 18.86 -0.23
CA SER A 76 8.58 19.46 -1.58
C SER A 76 7.23 19.33 -2.27
N VAL A 77 6.59 18.16 -2.18
CA VAL A 77 5.23 17.91 -2.70
C VAL A 77 4.22 18.86 -2.05
N GLY A 78 4.30 19.03 -0.73
CA GLY A 78 3.46 19.97 0.01
C GLY A 78 3.58 21.40 -0.50
N PHE A 79 4.79 21.92 -0.62
CA PHE A 79 5.04 23.29 -1.14
C PHE A 79 4.50 23.47 -2.57
N SER A 80 4.82 22.53 -3.48
CA SER A 80 4.34 22.57 -4.86
C SER A 80 2.81 22.50 -4.96
N SER A 81 2.15 21.88 -3.98
CA SER A 81 0.68 21.82 -3.92
C SER A 81 0.10 23.19 -3.54
N VAL A 82 0.67 23.86 -2.53
CA VAL A 82 0.24 25.21 -2.15
C VAL A 82 0.45 26.19 -3.31
N GLU A 83 1.62 26.19 -3.95
CA GLU A 83 1.92 27.05 -5.10
C GLU A 83 0.91 26.89 -6.25
N ARG A 84 0.45 25.65 -6.50
CA ARG A 84 -0.54 25.38 -7.55
C ARG A 84 -1.96 25.79 -7.18
N GLN A 85 -2.35 25.53 -5.93
CA GLN A 85 -3.76 25.72 -5.50
C GLN A 85 -4.01 27.15 -4.99
N LEU A 86 -2.99 27.78 -4.44
CA LEU A 86 -3.03 29.13 -3.88
C LEU A 86 -1.92 30.00 -4.48
N PRO A 87 -2.00 30.37 -5.80
CA PRO A 87 -0.95 31.14 -6.46
C PRO A 87 -0.66 32.51 -5.83
N SER A 88 -1.62 33.05 -5.08
CA SER A 88 -1.48 34.31 -4.33
C SER A 88 -0.59 34.17 -3.09
N SER A 89 -0.37 32.94 -2.59
CA SER A 89 0.40 32.64 -1.38
C SER A 89 1.88 32.33 -1.72
N SER A 90 2.51 33.22 -2.49
CA SER A 90 3.88 33.03 -3.03
C SER A 90 5.00 33.13 -1.97
N ASP A 91 4.72 33.80 -0.85
CA ASP A 91 5.68 33.92 0.26
C ASP A 91 5.31 33.02 1.44
N PRO A 92 6.02 31.87 1.62
CA PRO A 92 5.75 30.94 2.72
C PRO A 92 5.88 31.57 4.12
N ALA A 93 6.67 32.65 4.29
CA ALA A 93 6.78 33.32 5.57
C ALA A 93 5.48 34.07 5.98
N SER A 94 4.59 34.31 5.02
CA SER A 94 3.29 34.97 5.26
C SER A 94 2.11 33.98 5.37
N TRP A 95 2.37 32.68 5.25
CA TRP A 95 1.30 31.67 5.30
C TRP A 95 0.59 31.66 6.64
N GLY A 96 -0.75 31.57 6.58
CA GLY A 96 -1.63 31.38 7.72
C GLY A 96 -2.19 29.99 7.78
N HIS A 97 -3.25 29.82 8.55
CA HIS A 97 -3.89 28.53 8.78
C HIS A 97 -4.39 27.85 7.51
N GLU A 98 -4.87 28.60 6.52
CA GLU A 98 -5.39 28.04 5.28
C GLU A 98 -4.28 27.38 4.45
N GLU A 99 -3.16 28.09 4.21
CA GLU A 99 -2.02 27.56 3.48
C GLU A 99 -1.40 26.36 4.20
N LEU A 100 -1.29 26.43 5.53
CA LEU A 100 -0.77 25.32 6.34
C LEU A 100 -1.67 24.10 6.27
N ARG A 101 -2.98 24.29 6.20
CA ARG A 101 -3.94 23.20 5.99
C ARG A 101 -3.74 22.52 4.65
N PHE A 102 -3.59 23.28 3.57
CA PHE A 102 -3.29 22.73 2.24
C PHE A 102 -1.94 22.02 2.19
N LEU A 103 -0.92 22.63 2.79
CA LEU A 103 0.41 22.04 2.91
C LEU A 103 0.35 20.68 3.63
N SER A 104 -0.29 20.65 4.80
CA SER A 104 -0.40 19.47 5.65
C SER A 104 -1.17 18.34 4.97
N SER A 105 -2.28 18.66 4.30
CA SER A 105 -3.06 17.69 3.53
C SER A 105 -2.26 17.10 2.37
N ALA A 106 -1.49 17.92 1.63
CA ALA A 106 -0.66 17.44 0.54
C ALA A 106 0.52 16.58 1.05
N ILE A 107 1.12 16.94 2.17
CA ILE A 107 2.17 16.15 2.82
C ILE A 107 1.58 14.80 3.28
N ARG A 108 0.45 14.80 4.03
CA ARG A 108 -0.22 13.57 4.46
C ARG A 108 -0.52 12.66 3.29
N LYS A 109 -1.12 13.18 2.23
CA LYS A 109 -1.46 12.41 1.04
C LYS A 109 -0.24 11.75 0.40
N SER A 110 0.90 12.43 0.37
CA SER A 110 2.16 11.91 -0.16
C SER A 110 2.81 10.88 0.77
N MET A 111 2.67 11.04 2.10
CA MET A 111 3.26 10.15 3.10
C MET A 111 2.39 8.92 3.38
N PHE A 112 1.08 9.13 3.49
CA PHE A 112 0.09 8.15 3.95
C PHE A 112 -1.08 8.06 2.96
N PRO A 113 -0.88 7.50 1.77
CA PRO A 113 -1.99 7.14 0.90
C PRO A 113 -2.83 6.07 1.60
N ILE A 114 -4.14 6.30 1.70
CA ILE A 114 -5.04 5.40 2.44
C ILE A 114 -5.83 4.56 1.46
N SER A 115 -5.55 3.26 1.47
CA SER A 115 -6.33 2.28 0.72
C SER A 115 -7.46 1.72 1.56
N VAL A 116 -8.59 1.48 0.92
CA VAL A 116 -9.84 1.12 1.58
C VAL A 116 -10.23 -0.32 1.25
N ALA A 117 -10.31 -1.18 2.28
CA ALA A 117 -11.03 -2.44 2.20
C ALA A 117 -12.51 -2.19 2.42
N ALA A 118 -13.30 -2.13 1.36
CA ALA A 118 -14.75 -1.98 1.45
C ALA A 118 -15.39 -3.30 1.91
N ASN A 119 -15.27 -3.58 3.22
CA ASN A 119 -15.69 -4.84 3.81
C ASN A 119 -17.22 -4.98 3.91
N LYS A 120 -17.70 -6.23 3.92
CA LYS A 120 -19.12 -6.62 3.83
C LYS A 120 -19.74 -6.26 2.48
N ALA A 121 -18.96 -6.31 1.41
CA ALA A 121 -19.42 -6.06 0.05
C ALA A 121 -20.49 -7.06 -0.42
N ASP A 122 -20.55 -8.23 0.19
CA ASP A 122 -21.61 -9.24 0.00
C ASP A 122 -23.01 -8.77 0.45
N LYS A 123 -23.09 -7.68 1.22
CA LYS A 123 -24.34 -7.12 1.77
C LYS A 123 -24.78 -5.81 1.10
N VAL A 124 -24.02 -5.33 0.12
CA VAL A 124 -24.25 -4.03 -0.51
C VAL A 124 -24.10 -4.18 -2.03
N GLU A 125 -25.08 -3.72 -2.78
CA GLU A 125 -25.04 -3.83 -4.25
C GLU A 125 -23.97 -2.90 -4.86
N HIS A 126 -23.80 -1.68 -4.33
CA HIS A 126 -22.80 -0.70 -4.78
C HIS A 126 -22.37 0.24 -3.67
N PHE A 127 -21.09 0.59 -3.62
CA PHE A 127 -20.56 1.63 -2.71
C PHE A 127 -20.62 3.04 -3.31
N GLY A 128 -21.00 3.16 -4.57
CA GLY A 128 -21.10 4.40 -5.32
C GLY A 128 -19.77 4.89 -5.90
N PRO A 129 -19.76 5.40 -7.15
CA PRO A 129 -18.56 5.90 -7.82
C PRO A 129 -17.95 7.12 -7.12
N GLU A 130 -18.70 7.81 -6.27
CA GLU A 130 -18.22 8.96 -5.51
C GLU A 130 -17.17 8.56 -4.45
N LEU A 131 -17.33 7.40 -3.81
CA LEU A 131 -16.35 6.90 -2.84
C LEU A 131 -15.04 6.50 -3.53
N GLU A 132 -15.12 5.84 -4.68
CA GLU A 132 -13.94 5.46 -5.46
C GLU A 132 -13.15 6.70 -5.87
N ALA A 133 -13.81 7.68 -6.48
CA ALA A 133 -13.19 8.94 -6.88
C ALA A 133 -12.57 9.70 -5.68
N GLU A 134 -13.24 9.68 -4.53
CA GLU A 134 -12.75 10.33 -3.30
C GLU A 134 -11.47 9.63 -2.79
N VAL A 135 -11.45 8.31 -2.73
CA VAL A 135 -10.29 7.51 -2.29
C VAL A 135 -9.11 7.71 -3.24
N GLU A 136 -9.33 7.61 -4.55
CA GLU A 136 -8.31 7.84 -5.58
C GLU A 136 -7.78 9.27 -5.54
N SER A 137 -8.65 10.27 -5.36
CA SER A 137 -8.25 11.67 -5.23
C SER A 137 -7.33 11.90 -4.03
N ASN A 138 -7.42 11.07 -3.01
CA ASN A 138 -6.57 11.05 -1.83
C ASN A 138 -5.32 10.13 -1.97
N GLY A 139 -5.07 9.59 -3.16
CA GLY A 139 -3.91 8.77 -3.47
C GLY A 139 -4.02 7.32 -3.02
N GLY A 140 -5.20 6.90 -2.56
CA GLY A 140 -5.51 5.52 -2.17
C GLY A 140 -6.12 4.71 -3.28
N THR A 141 -6.39 3.45 -3.00
CA THR A 141 -7.21 2.55 -3.81
C THR A 141 -8.33 1.96 -2.96
N ILE A 142 -9.41 1.52 -3.59
CA ILE A 142 -10.51 0.84 -2.91
C ILE A 142 -10.70 -0.54 -3.51
N VAL A 143 -10.82 -1.54 -2.65
CA VAL A 143 -11.08 -2.93 -3.07
C VAL A 143 -12.24 -3.48 -2.26
N PHE A 144 -13.17 -4.14 -2.96
CA PHE A 144 -14.30 -4.81 -2.33
C PHE A 144 -13.84 -6.08 -1.63
N THR A 145 -14.26 -6.26 -0.39
CA THR A 145 -13.89 -7.41 0.43
C THR A 145 -15.09 -7.95 1.20
N SER A 146 -15.10 -9.24 1.51
CA SER A 146 -15.96 -9.85 2.50
C SER A 146 -15.17 -10.83 3.34
N ALA A 147 -14.75 -10.40 4.51
CA ALA A 147 -14.01 -11.23 5.44
C ALA A 147 -14.78 -12.50 5.84
N GLU A 148 -16.13 -12.44 5.87
CA GLU A 148 -17.00 -13.57 6.15
C GLU A 148 -16.96 -14.61 5.02
N ALA A 149 -17.03 -14.15 3.76
CA ALA A 149 -16.94 -15.02 2.59
C ALA A 149 -15.55 -15.66 2.46
N GLU A 150 -14.49 -14.87 2.59
CA GLU A 150 -13.11 -15.39 2.53
C GLU A 150 -12.82 -16.40 3.62
N LEU A 151 -13.31 -16.18 4.85
CA LEU A 151 -13.16 -17.12 5.94
C LEU A 151 -13.94 -18.42 5.68
N ALA A 152 -15.13 -18.33 5.09
CA ALA A 152 -15.93 -19.51 4.71
C ALA A 152 -15.21 -20.35 3.64
N LEU A 153 -14.66 -19.72 2.62
CA LEU A 153 -13.88 -20.39 1.56
C LEU A 153 -12.63 -21.08 2.13
N ARG A 154 -11.88 -20.38 2.97
CA ARG A 154 -10.71 -20.97 3.63
C ARG A 154 -11.04 -22.20 4.45
N ARG A 155 -12.14 -22.15 5.21
CA ARG A 155 -12.60 -23.30 6.00
C ARG A 155 -13.05 -24.47 5.12
N ALA A 156 -13.80 -24.18 4.05
CA ALA A 156 -14.24 -25.20 3.10
C ALA A 156 -13.04 -25.85 2.38
N SER A 157 -12.06 -25.06 1.94
CA SER A 157 -10.82 -25.54 1.32
C SER A 157 -9.99 -26.37 2.30
N SER A 158 -9.78 -25.89 3.53
CA SER A 158 -9.04 -26.63 4.57
C SER A 158 -9.71 -27.96 4.97
N SER A 159 -11.03 -28.05 4.75
CA SER A 159 -11.80 -29.29 4.97
C SER A 159 -11.86 -30.19 3.74
N GLY A 160 -11.16 -29.84 2.66
CA GLY A 160 -11.14 -30.62 1.43
C GLY A 160 -12.44 -30.59 0.61
N LEU A 161 -13.37 -29.67 0.92
CA LEU A 161 -14.68 -29.59 0.25
C LEU A 161 -14.63 -28.81 -1.07
N ILE A 162 -13.68 -27.88 -1.16
CA ILE A 162 -13.44 -27.08 -2.38
C ILE A 162 -11.95 -27.00 -2.67
N SER A 163 -11.59 -26.81 -3.94
CA SER A 163 -10.27 -26.37 -4.39
C SER A 163 -10.31 -24.83 -4.50
N TYR A 164 -9.59 -24.14 -3.63
CA TYR A 164 -9.52 -22.68 -3.56
C TYR A 164 -8.20 -22.23 -2.95
N GLN A 165 -7.56 -21.29 -3.59
CA GLN A 165 -6.41 -20.57 -3.06
C GLN A 165 -6.81 -19.13 -2.70
N LEU A 166 -6.16 -18.57 -1.69
CA LEU A 166 -6.41 -17.18 -1.30
C LEU A 166 -6.07 -16.22 -2.45
N GLY A 167 -7.07 -15.44 -2.85
CA GLY A 167 -6.96 -14.50 -3.96
C GLY A 167 -7.55 -15.01 -5.27
N ASP A 168 -7.95 -16.29 -5.36
CA ASP A 168 -8.64 -16.79 -6.53
C ASP A 168 -10.01 -16.09 -6.68
N SER A 169 -10.40 -15.78 -7.90
CA SER A 169 -11.72 -15.23 -8.24
C SER A 169 -12.82 -16.29 -8.32
N GLU A 170 -12.45 -17.55 -8.25
CA GLU A 170 -13.36 -18.71 -8.34
C GLU A 170 -12.84 -19.89 -7.52
N PHE A 171 -13.67 -20.88 -7.30
CA PHE A 171 -13.33 -22.13 -6.65
C PHE A 171 -14.07 -23.28 -7.32
N GLU A 172 -13.55 -24.49 -7.15
CA GLU A 172 -14.19 -25.71 -7.65
C GLU A 172 -14.59 -26.64 -6.49
N LEU A 173 -15.74 -27.33 -6.62
CA LEU A 173 -16.10 -28.38 -5.68
C LEU A 173 -15.21 -29.60 -5.89
N THR A 174 -14.72 -30.17 -4.80
CA THR A 174 -14.06 -31.48 -4.84
C THR A 174 -15.10 -32.60 -4.89
N THR A 175 -14.69 -33.81 -5.23
CA THR A 175 -15.57 -35.01 -5.14
C THR A 175 -16.14 -35.17 -3.71
N GLU A 176 -15.33 -34.92 -2.70
CA GLU A 176 -15.77 -34.95 -1.30
C GLU A 176 -16.77 -33.82 -0.99
N GLY A 177 -16.59 -32.65 -1.56
CA GLY A 177 -17.54 -31.54 -1.46
C GLY A 177 -18.88 -31.86 -2.12
N GLU A 178 -18.87 -32.51 -3.28
CA GLU A 178 -20.10 -32.94 -3.95
C GLU A 178 -20.92 -33.92 -3.12
N GLU A 179 -20.26 -34.80 -2.38
CA GLU A 179 -20.92 -35.80 -1.56
C GLU A 179 -21.36 -35.27 -0.19
N LYS A 180 -20.57 -34.43 0.47
CA LYS A 180 -20.75 -34.08 1.90
C LYS A 180 -21.44 -32.74 2.15
N LEU A 181 -21.44 -31.83 1.17
CA LEU A 181 -22.06 -30.53 1.37
C LEU A 181 -23.58 -30.63 1.46
N SER A 182 -24.17 -30.07 2.51
CA SER A 182 -25.62 -29.91 2.63
C SER A 182 -26.14 -28.85 1.63
N ASP A 183 -27.43 -28.88 1.33
CA ASP A 183 -28.07 -27.90 0.42
C ASP A 183 -27.88 -26.48 0.88
N LYS A 184 -27.87 -26.20 2.19
CA LYS A 184 -27.60 -24.86 2.74
C LYS A 184 -26.19 -24.43 2.49
N GLN A 185 -25.19 -25.30 2.63
CA GLN A 185 -23.78 -24.99 2.37
C GLN A 185 -23.52 -24.76 0.86
N ARG A 186 -24.16 -25.57 -0.01
CA ARG A 186 -24.09 -25.35 -1.46
C ARG A 186 -24.69 -24.01 -1.85
N ALA A 187 -25.84 -23.64 -1.32
CA ALA A 187 -26.47 -22.35 -1.57
C ALA A 187 -25.60 -21.19 -1.09
N ALA A 188 -24.96 -21.31 0.10
CA ALA A 188 -24.04 -20.31 0.60
C ALA A 188 -22.79 -20.17 -0.30
N LEU A 189 -22.18 -21.28 -0.71
CA LEU A 189 -21.04 -21.26 -1.63
C LEU A 189 -21.41 -20.69 -3.00
N SER A 190 -22.60 -20.99 -3.53
CA SER A 190 -23.10 -20.40 -4.78
C SER A 190 -23.26 -18.87 -4.66
N SER A 191 -23.78 -18.37 -3.54
CA SER A 191 -23.87 -16.94 -3.28
C SER A 191 -22.48 -16.29 -3.23
N ILE A 192 -21.52 -16.93 -2.55
CA ILE A 192 -20.14 -16.46 -2.48
C ILE A 192 -19.50 -16.44 -3.88
N SER A 193 -19.71 -17.47 -4.69
CA SER A 193 -19.19 -17.52 -6.07
C SER A 193 -19.68 -16.35 -6.92
N THR A 194 -20.97 -16.02 -6.82
CA THR A 194 -21.54 -14.86 -7.52
C THR A 194 -20.88 -13.55 -7.07
N THR A 195 -20.64 -13.41 -5.77
CA THR A 195 -19.98 -12.22 -5.21
C THR A 195 -18.52 -12.11 -5.66
N LEU A 196 -17.76 -13.22 -5.59
CA LEU A 196 -16.36 -13.26 -6.04
C LEU A 196 -16.22 -12.86 -7.51
N SER A 197 -17.09 -13.41 -8.37
CA SER A 197 -17.06 -13.10 -9.81
C SER A 197 -17.32 -11.63 -10.11
N SER A 198 -18.00 -10.90 -9.22
CA SER A 198 -18.25 -9.46 -9.37
C SER A 198 -17.09 -8.58 -8.90
N TRP A 199 -16.09 -9.14 -8.21
CA TRP A 199 -14.98 -8.37 -7.60
C TRP A 199 -13.70 -8.35 -8.44
N GLU A 200 -13.69 -8.90 -9.66
CA GLU A 200 -12.56 -8.86 -10.61
C GLU A 200 -11.18 -9.16 -9.96
N GLY A 201 -11.10 -10.23 -9.15
CA GLY A 201 -9.88 -10.60 -8.44
C GLY A 201 -9.59 -9.75 -7.19
N GLY A 202 -10.61 -9.08 -6.66
CA GLY A 202 -10.54 -8.28 -5.44
C GLY A 202 -10.29 -9.12 -4.18
N GLY A 203 -11.00 -8.75 -3.12
CA GLY A 203 -10.79 -9.35 -1.82
C GLY A 203 -9.53 -8.84 -1.13
N LEU A 204 -9.21 -9.44 0.01
CA LEU A 204 -8.11 -8.96 0.84
C LEU A 204 -6.75 -9.15 0.18
N VAL A 205 -6.55 -10.24 -0.56
CA VAL A 205 -5.29 -10.48 -1.29
C VAL A 205 -5.12 -9.50 -2.43
N GLY A 206 -6.20 -9.19 -3.17
CA GLY A 206 -6.21 -8.16 -4.22
C GLY A 206 -5.82 -6.79 -3.66
N LEU A 207 -6.39 -6.39 -2.51
CA LEU A 207 -6.01 -5.15 -1.83
C LEU A 207 -4.52 -5.13 -1.45
N LEU A 208 -4.00 -6.22 -0.86
CA LEU A 208 -2.59 -6.29 -0.49
C LEU A 208 -1.67 -6.22 -1.71
N SER A 209 -2.05 -6.91 -2.78
CA SER A 209 -1.31 -6.87 -4.05
C SER A 209 -1.28 -5.47 -4.64
N GLU A 210 -2.43 -4.79 -4.70
CA GLU A 210 -2.51 -3.42 -5.19
C GLU A 210 -1.69 -2.44 -4.34
N VAL A 211 -1.75 -2.57 -3.02
CA VAL A 211 -0.93 -1.74 -2.12
C VAL A 211 0.56 -2.02 -2.32
N VAL A 212 0.98 -3.28 -2.37
CA VAL A 212 2.41 -3.64 -2.44
C VAL A 212 3.00 -3.34 -3.82
N PHE A 213 2.37 -3.85 -4.88
CA PHE A 213 2.92 -3.79 -6.23
C PHE A 213 2.52 -2.52 -6.99
N GLY A 214 1.32 -2.01 -6.75
CA GLY A 214 0.82 -0.75 -7.33
C GLY A 214 1.31 0.45 -6.54
N GLN A 215 0.74 0.71 -5.37
CA GLN A 215 0.94 1.93 -4.59
C GLN A 215 2.37 2.11 -4.08
N LEU A 216 2.94 1.06 -3.47
CA LEU A 216 4.30 1.06 -2.96
C LEU A 216 5.34 0.78 -4.06
N SER A 217 4.90 0.49 -5.28
CA SER A 217 5.76 0.19 -6.43
C SER A 217 6.88 -0.82 -6.10
N ARG A 218 6.53 -1.87 -5.36
CA ARG A 218 7.46 -2.95 -5.05
C ARG A 218 7.52 -3.96 -6.18
N ILE A 219 8.63 -4.66 -6.25
CA ILE A 219 8.85 -5.84 -7.08
C ILE A 219 9.44 -6.95 -6.22
N VAL A 220 9.29 -8.19 -6.66
CA VAL A 220 9.91 -9.35 -6.00
C VAL A 220 11.20 -9.71 -6.72
N ALA A 221 12.27 -9.96 -5.96
CA ALA A 221 13.50 -10.56 -6.47
C ALA A 221 13.87 -11.78 -5.64
N TYR A 222 14.47 -12.78 -6.29
CA TYR A 222 14.85 -14.05 -5.70
C TYR A 222 16.37 -14.18 -5.71
N PRO A 223 17.07 -13.81 -4.62
CA PRO A 223 18.50 -14.06 -4.51
C PRO A 223 18.79 -15.56 -4.36
N VAL A 224 19.73 -16.07 -5.15
CA VAL A 224 20.15 -17.48 -5.13
C VAL A 224 21.67 -17.58 -5.09
N GLN A 225 22.20 -18.71 -4.61
CA GLN A 225 23.64 -18.99 -4.66
C GLN A 225 24.04 -19.74 -5.94
N ASP A 226 23.20 -20.67 -6.37
CA ASP A 226 23.39 -21.41 -7.62
C ASP A 226 22.39 -20.91 -8.69
N GLU A 227 22.90 -20.25 -9.70
CA GLU A 227 22.14 -19.71 -10.82
C GLU A 227 21.54 -20.78 -11.73
N THR A 228 22.07 -22.01 -11.69
CA THR A 228 21.62 -23.11 -12.58
C THR A 228 20.42 -23.84 -12.00
N HIS A 229 20.45 -24.09 -10.68
CA HIS A 229 19.39 -24.85 -10.00
C HIS A 229 18.46 -23.95 -9.17
N TRP A 230 18.78 -22.65 -9.07
CA TRP A 230 18.01 -21.64 -8.31
C TRP A 230 17.90 -22.00 -6.82
N VAL A 231 18.99 -22.46 -6.24
CA VAL A 231 19.03 -22.90 -4.84
C VAL A 231 19.98 -22.06 -4.00
N ASP A 232 19.79 -22.13 -2.67
CA ASP A 232 20.76 -21.65 -1.69
C ASP A 232 21.86 -22.68 -1.41
N GLY A 233 22.73 -22.38 -0.44
CA GLY A 233 23.80 -23.29 0.00
C GLY A 233 23.31 -24.59 0.62
N ASP A 234 22.06 -24.64 1.07
CA ASP A 234 21.42 -25.83 1.68
C ASP A 234 20.58 -26.62 0.65
N GLY A 235 20.52 -26.17 -0.59
CA GLY A 235 19.79 -26.82 -1.69
C GLY A 235 18.29 -26.51 -1.71
N LYS A 236 17.83 -25.47 -1.00
CA LYS A 236 16.45 -25.01 -1.08
C LYS A 236 16.25 -24.20 -2.37
N THR A 237 15.22 -24.54 -3.13
CA THR A 237 14.87 -23.81 -4.34
C THR A 237 14.16 -22.50 -3.97
N LEU A 238 14.60 -21.38 -4.56
CA LEU A 238 14.07 -20.03 -4.34
C LEU A 238 13.84 -19.77 -2.84
N PRO A 239 14.89 -19.82 -2.01
CA PRO A 239 14.76 -19.83 -0.55
C PRO A 239 14.12 -18.56 0.00
N ASP A 240 14.38 -17.42 -0.65
CA ASP A 240 13.94 -16.10 -0.23
C ASP A 240 13.26 -15.36 -1.38
N ALA A 241 12.17 -14.66 -1.06
CA ALA A 241 11.51 -13.70 -1.92
C ALA A 241 11.63 -12.32 -1.26
N ILE A 242 12.42 -11.42 -1.84
CA ILE A 242 12.69 -10.10 -1.26
C ILE A 242 11.89 -9.04 -2.01
N LEU A 243 11.08 -8.29 -1.26
CA LEU A 243 10.37 -7.12 -1.77
C LEU A 243 11.32 -5.93 -1.82
N ILE A 244 11.65 -5.48 -3.03
CA ILE A 244 12.50 -4.33 -3.28
C ILE A 244 11.72 -3.20 -3.98
N GLN A 245 12.23 -1.98 -3.93
CA GLN A 245 11.64 -0.86 -4.66
C GLN A 245 11.86 -1.06 -6.17
N ARG A 246 10.88 -0.77 -7.00
CA ARG A 246 11.06 -0.72 -8.47
C ARG A 246 12.18 0.25 -8.82
N GLY A 247 13.08 -0.15 -9.71
CA GLY A 247 14.30 0.59 -10.04
C GLY A 247 15.49 0.26 -9.13
N THR A 248 15.34 -0.69 -8.17
CA THR A 248 16.47 -1.21 -7.42
C THR A 248 17.43 -1.95 -8.35
N THR A 249 18.72 -1.67 -8.20
CA THR A 249 19.77 -2.29 -9.01
C THR A 249 20.25 -3.62 -8.44
N ALA A 250 20.99 -4.39 -9.22
CA ALA A 250 21.59 -5.65 -8.76
C ALA A 250 22.49 -5.45 -7.51
N LYS A 251 23.23 -4.33 -7.44
CA LYS A 251 24.00 -3.97 -6.24
C LYS A 251 23.08 -3.55 -5.10
N GLY A 252 21.97 -2.87 -5.38
CA GLY A 252 20.95 -2.53 -4.40
C GLY A 252 20.37 -3.79 -3.75
N LEU A 253 20.01 -4.80 -4.53
CA LEU A 253 19.57 -6.10 -4.00
C LEU A 253 20.63 -6.76 -3.11
N ALA A 254 21.91 -6.66 -3.47
CA ALA A 254 22.97 -7.21 -2.64
C ALA A 254 23.01 -6.56 -1.25
N PHE A 255 22.78 -5.26 -1.14
CA PHE A 255 22.65 -4.57 0.15
C PHE A 255 21.40 -4.99 0.93
N GLU A 256 20.28 -5.24 0.25
CA GLU A 256 19.06 -5.73 0.91
C GLU A 256 19.23 -7.15 1.47
N VAL A 257 20.06 -7.98 0.84
CA VAL A 257 20.38 -9.32 1.34
C VAL A 257 21.33 -9.23 2.52
N HIS A 258 22.46 -8.53 2.38
CA HIS A 258 23.44 -8.30 3.44
C HIS A 258 24.40 -7.16 3.08
N SER A 259 24.79 -6.34 4.05
CA SER A 259 25.71 -5.22 3.85
C SER A 259 27.04 -5.66 3.21
N ASP A 260 27.62 -6.76 3.66
CA ASP A 260 28.91 -7.26 3.15
C ASP A 260 28.82 -7.68 1.67
N LEU A 261 27.66 -8.21 1.24
CA LEU A 261 27.44 -8.54 -0.18
C LEU A 261 27.34 -7.28 -1.04
N GLY A 262 26.72 -6.22 -0.51
CA GLY A 262 26.63 -4.93 -1.18
C GLY A 262 27.97 -4.23 -1.29
N GLU A 263 28.77 -4.21 -0.20
CA GLU A 263 30.11 -3.63 -0.16
C GLU A 263 31.10 -4.41 -1.03
N GLY A 264 31.06 -5.75 -0.93
CA GLY A 264 31.90 -6.66 -1.69
C GLY A 264 31.44 -6.93 -3.12
N PHE A 265 30.34 -6.30 -3.60
CA PHE A 265 29.74 -6.61 -4.90
C PHE A 265 30.75 -6.54 -6.06
N ILE A 266 30.80 -7.63 -6.83
CA ILE A 266 31.62 -7.72 -8.05
C ILE A 266 30.74 -7.66 -9.29
N ARG A 267 29.76 -8.55 -9.36
CA ARG A 267 28.77 -8.69 -10.43
C ARG A 267 27.61 -9.55 -9.94
N ALA A 268 26.56 -9.62 -10.73
CA ALA A 268 25.50 -10.60 -10.53
C ALA A 268 25.26 -11.39 -11.83
N ILE A 269 24.51 -12.48 -11.72
CA ILE A 269 24.07 -13.29 -12.86
C ILE A 269 22.56 -13.33 -12.80
N ASP A 270 21.91 -12.93 -13.89
CA ASP A 270 20.50 -13.20 -14.11
C ASP A 270 20.35 -14.71 -14.39
N ALA A 271 19.81 -15.44 -13.43
CA ALA A 271 19.72 -16.88 -13.48
C ALA A 271 18.72 -17.41 -14.51
N ARG A 272 17.79 -16.58 -15.00
CA ARG A 272 16.86 -16.96 -16.07
C ARG A 272 17.53 -16.98 -17.43
N SER A 273 18.37 -15.98 -17.70
CA SER A 273 19.06 -15.86 -19.00
C SER A 273 20.51 -16.35 -18.99
N GLY A 274 21.11 -16.60 -17.82
CA GLY A 274 22.51 -16.92 -17.64
C GLY A 274 23.46 -15.73 -17.93
N ARG A 275 22.93 -14.50 -18.04
CA ARG A 275 23.72 -13.31 -18.37
C ARG A 275 24.34 -12.69 -17.13
N VAL A 276 25.59 -12.26 -17.28
CA VAL A 276 26.23 -11.41 -16.28
C VAL A 276 25.63 -10.01 -16.34
N ILE A 277 25.20 -9.50 -15.19
CA ILE A 277 24.66 -8.15 -15.03
C ILE A 277 25.55 -7.32 -14.09
N GLY A 278 25.67 -6.03 -14.37
CA GLY A 278 26.51 -5.10 -13.61
C GLY A 278 25.82 -4.52 -12.39
N ALA A 279 26.55 -3.72 -11.63
CA ALA A 279 26.07 -3.09 -10.40
C ALA A 279 24.84 -2.20 -10.62
N ASP A 280 24.79 -1.47 -11.74
CA ASP A 280 23.74 -0.49 -12.07
C ASP A 280 22.60 -1.09 -12.89
N HIS A 281 22.57 -2.42 -13.09
CA HIS A 281 21.49 -3.08 -13.80
C HIS A 281 20.23 -3.04 -12.93
N GLU A 282 19.18 -2.37 -13.43
CA GLU A 282 17.88 -2.30 -12.76
C GLU A 282 17.16 -3.65 -12.88
N LEU A 283 16.69 -4.15 -11.75
CA LEU A 283 15.96 -5.41 -11.67
C LEU A 283 14.49 -5.22 -12.03
N VAL A 284 13.91 -6.27 -12.61
CA VAL A 284 12.48 -6.36 -12.90
C VAL A 284 11.80 -7.38 -11.97
N ASP A 285 10.47 -7.36 -11.96
CA ASP A 285 9.69 -8.27 -11.11
C ASP A 285 9.98 -9.73 -11.45
N GLU A 286 10.09 -10.54 -10.40
CA GLU A 286 10.42 -11.97 -10.45
C GLU A 286 11.84 -12.31 -10.94
N ASP A 287 12.77 -11.36 -10.94
CA ASP A 287 14.16 -11.67 -11.26
C ASP A 287 14.78 -12.66 -10.27
N VAL A 288 15.45 -13.68 -10.81
CA VAL A 288 16.25 -14.64 -10.05
C VAL A 288 17.71 -14.27 -10.22
N VAL A 289 18.39 -13.90 -9.14
CA VAL A 289 19.70 -13.24 -9.19
C VAL A 289 20.73 -13.95 -8.33
N SER A 290 21.81 -14.43 -8.92
CA SER A 290 22.98 -14.91 -8.20
C SER A 290 23.98 -13.78 -8.00
N ILE A 291 24.25 -13.41 -6.74
CA ILE A 291 25.13 -12.30 -6.37
C ILE A 291 26.54 -12.84 -6.13
N GLN A 292 27.52 -12.26 -6.82
CA GLN A 292 28.94 -12.57 -6.62
C GLN A 292 29.65 -11.39 -5.94
N ALA A 293 30.13 -11.63 -4.73
CA ALA A 293 30.82 -10.63 -3.90
C ALA A 293 32.16 -11.17 -3.40
N LYS A 294 33.06 -10.26 -3.03
CA LYS A 294 34.27 -10.63 -2.28
C LYS A 294 33.85 -10.90 -0.83
N THR A 295 34.19 -12.07 -0.33
CA THR A 295 34.12 -12.43 1.08
C THR A 295 35.34 -11.89 1.82
#